data_d2dfa33eab732d746f28e476a38f60d1
#
_entry.id   d2dfa33eab732d746f28e476a38f60d1
#
_cell.length_a   1.000
_cell.length_b   1.000
_cell.length_c   1.000
_cell.angle_alpha   90.00
_cell.angle_beta   90.00
_cell.angle_gamma   90.00
#
_symmetry.space_group_name_H-M   'P 1'
#
loop_
_entity.id
_entity.type
_entity.pdbx_description
1 polymer ?
#
loop_
_entity_poly.entity_id
_entity_poly.type
_entity_poly.pdbx_seq_one_letter_code
_entity_poly.pdbx_strand_id
1 'polypeptide(L)'
;MKEKNILEQFRVKPGEKFRLKDHKTGWAGTPEMQNLTKAELKSKSREYIAKNIAELAVAQELLWASDTYSMLVVLQAMDAAGKDSTIKHVMSGINPQGCTVTSFKAPSLEELDHAYLWRCMKVTPAKGDIGIFNRSYYEEVLVTRVHPEILATQRLPLDYNNITPDQSLWLQRYTDINNYEKYLINNGTIILKFFLNVSKDEQKRRFLKRIEDPGKNWKFSDRDVVERNFWKDYQTAYEQTFQHTSTALAPW
;
A
#
# COMPACT_ATOMS: atom_id res chain seq x y z
N MET A 1 2.31 -15.91 21.54
CA MET A 1 1.94 -14.47 21.59
C MET A 1 0.58 -14.36 20.95
N LYS A 2 -0.42 -13.68 21.55
CA LYS A 2 -1.73 -13.53 20.93
C LYS A 2 -1.58 -12.72 19.65
N GLU A 3 -2.29 -13.09 18.58
CA GLU A 3 -2.24 -12.43 17.26
C GLU A 3 -2.37 -10.90 17.33
N LYS A 4 -3.19 -10.42 18.26
CA LYS A 4 -3.33 -8.98 18.55
C LYS A 4 -2.02 -8.27 18.88
N ASN A 5 -1.07 -8.93 19.56
CA ASN A 5 0.24 -8.33 19.89
C ASN A 5 1.17 -8.23 18.67
N ILE A 6 0.98 -9.11 17.67
CA ILE A 6 1.75 -9.04 16.41
C ILE A 6 1.29 -7.84 15.59
N LEU A 7 -0.02 -7.65 15.45
CA LEU A 7 -0.58 -6.53 14.68
C LEU A 7 -0.14 -5.17 15.25
N GLU A 8 -0.15 -5.03 16.58
CA GLU A 8 0.26 -3.78 17.23
C GLU A 8 1.73 -3.40 16.97
N GLN A 9 2.62 -4.38 16.73
CA GLN A 9 4.03 -4.11 16.39
C GLN A 9 4.20 -3.46 15.01
N PHE A 10 3.25 -3.66 14.11
CA PHE A 10 3.30 -3.14 12.75
C PHE A 10 2.40 -1.94 12.52
N ARG A 11 1.53 -1.62 13.48
CA ARG A 11 0.61 -0.49 13.36
C ARG A 11 1.35 0.83 13.60
N VAL A 12 1.18 1.75 12.67
CA VAL A 12 1.59 3.15 12.86
C VAL A 12 0.55 3.85 13.71
N LYS A 13 0.94 4.23 14.92
CA LYS A 13 0.01 4.88 15.85
C LYS A 13 -0.35 6.29 15.39
N PRO A 14 -1.64 6.66 15.41
CA PRO A 14 -2.08 8.00 15.03
C PRO A 14 -1.45 9.10 15.90
N GLY A 15 -0.98 10.17 15.25
CA GLY A 15 -0.44 11.34 15.94
C GLY A 15 0.98 11.17 16.53
N GLU A 16 1.55 9.97 16.47
CA GLU A 16 2.94 9.76 16.91
C GLU A 16 3.92 10.07 15.77
N LYS A 17 5.11 10.56 16.12
CA LYS A 17 6.19 10.77 15.14
C LYS A 17 6.68 9.41 14.64
N PHE A 18 6.57 9.20 13.33
CA PHE A 18 6.96 7.96 12.67
C PHE A 18 8.27 8.13 11.92
N ARG A 19 9.16 7.14 11.99
CA ARG A 19 10.40 7.06 11.21
C ARG A 19 10.61 5.63 10.72
N LEU A 20 10.77 5.46 9.41
CA LEU A 20 11.00 4.15 8.80
C LEU A 20 12.23 3.42 9.34
N LYS A 21 13.28 4.15 9.69
CA LYS A 21 14.50 3.57 10.25
C LYS A 21 14.30 2.84 11.59
N ASP A 22 13.25 3.17 12.32
CA ASP A 22 12.91 2.53 13.59
C ASP A 22 12.16 1.21 13.39
N HIS A 23 11.76 0.89 12.12
CA HIS A 23 11.05 -0.30 11.74
C HIS A 23 11.92 -1.22 10.87
N LYS A 24 12.27 -2.39 11.39
CA LYS A 24 13.11 -3.37 10.69
C LYS A 24 12.41 -3.85 9.40
N THR A 25 13.16 -3.90 8.30
CA THR A 25 12.69 -4.44 7.01
C THR A 25 12.65 -5.97 6.95
N GLY A 26 13.34 -6.63 7.88
CA GLY A 26 13.34 -8.09 8.03
C GLY A 26 12.70 -8.47 9.36
N TRP A 27 11.51 -9.04 9.30
CA TRP A 27 10.89 -9.60 10.49
C TRP A 27 11.33 -11.05 10.68
N ALA A 28 11.95 -11.34 11.82
CA ALA A 28 12.48 -12.66 12.15
C ALA A 28 11.43 -13.59 12.80
N GLY A 29 10.17 -13.19 12.83
CA GLY A 29 9.11 -13.94 13.49
C GLY A 29 8.96 -13.63 14.99
N THR A 30 8.12 -14.39 15.67
CA THR A 30 7.99 -14.35 17.14
C THR A 30 9.24 -14.94 17.79
N PRO A 31 9.50 -14.67 19.10
CA PRO A 31 10.59 -15.33 19.83
C PRO A 31 10.61 -16.85 19.69
N GLU A 32 9.45 -17.48 19.62
CA GLU A 32 9.33 -18.94 19.42
C GLU A 32 9.79 -19.35 18.00
N MET A 33 9.56 -18.53 17.00
CA MET A 33 10.00 -18.78 15.62
C MET A 33 11.51 -18.57 15.42
N GLN A 34 12.15 -17.73 16.23
CA GLN A 34 13.60 -17.44 16.12
C GLN A 34 14.47 -18.65 16.44
N ASN A 35 13.95 -19.60 17.22
CA ASN A 35 14.67 -20.83 17.57
C ASN A 35 14.49 -21.97 16.56
N LEU A 36 13.72 -21.74 15.50
CA LEU A 36 13.47 -22.74 14.46
C LEU A 36 14.53 -22.74 13.39
N THR A 37 14.82 -23.92 12.86
CA THR A 37 15.63 -24.04 11.63
C THR A 37 14.92 -23.36 10.45
N LYS A 38 15.68 -23.04 9.42
CA LYS A 38 15.11 -22.44 8.18
C LYS A 38 14.04 -23.33 7.53
N ALA A 39 14.18 -24.66 7.63
CA ALA A 39 13.22 -25.63 7.09
C ALA A 39 11.92 -25.65 7.91
N GLU A 40 12.02 -25.70 9.24
CA GLU A 40 10.88 -25.63 10.14
C GLU A 40 10.12 -24.32 10.05
N LEU A 41 10.85 -23.18 9.96
CA LEU A 41 10.26 -21.86 9.77
C LEU A 41 9.47 -21.79 8.46
N LYS A 42 10.03 -22.36 7.37
CA LYS A 42 9.36 -22.41 6.07
C LYS A 42 8.10 -23.28 6.11
N SER A 43 8.16 -24.42 6.80
CA SER A 43 7.01 -25.32 6.98
C SER A 43 5.88 -24.63 7.78
N LYS A 44 6.20 -24.07 8.95
CA LYS A 44 5.24 -23.33 9.78
C LYS A 44 4.65 -22.12 9.05
N SER A 45 5.46 -21.36 8.32
CA SER A 45 4.94 -20.22 7.55
C SER A 45 3.91 -20.66 6.51
N ARG A 46 4.11 -21.80 5.84
CA ARG A 46 3.14 -22.34 4.90
C ARG A 46 1.83 -22.76 5.57
N GLU A 47 1.94 -23.41 6.73
CA GLU A 47 0.78 -23.82 7.52
C GLU A 47 -0.04 -22.61 7.97
N TYR A 48 0.61 -21.57 8.52
CA TYR A 48 -0.05 -20.33 8.90
C TYR A 48 -0.73 -19.62 7.72
N ILE A 49 -0.04 -19.56 6.56
CA ILE A 49 -0.63 -18.96 5.36
C ILE A 49 -1.86 -19.75 4.93
N ALA A 50 -1.79 -21.07 4.87
CA ALA A 50 -2.91 -21.91 4.46
C ALA A 50 -4.13 -21.75 5.40
N LYS A 51 -3.88 -21.75 6.72
CA LYS A 51 -4.91 -21.50 7.71
C LYS A 51 -5.57 -20.13 7.53
N ASN A 52 -4.75 -19.07 7.43
CA ASN A 52 -5.25 -17.70 7.30
C ASN A 52 -6.00 -17.49 5.97
N ILE A 53 -5.60 -18.14 4.89
CA ILE A 53 -6.32 -18.10 3.60
C ILE A 53 -7.71 -18.75 3.75
N ALA A 54 -7.81 -19.88 4.43
CA ALA A 54 -9.10 -20.53 4.69
C ALA A 54 -10.02 -19.64 5.54
N GLU A 55 -9.50 -19.03 6.61
CA GLU A 55 -10.25 -18.07 7.44
C GLU A 55 -10.68 -16.84 6.65
N LEU A 56 -9.83 -16.32 5.76
CA LEU A 56 -10.13 -15.18 4.89
C LEU A 56 -11.24 -15.51 3.89
N ALA A 57 -11.25 -16.73 3.33
CA ALA A 57 -12.32 -17.18 2.44
C ALA A 57 -13.69 -17.19 3.15
N VAL A 58 -13.75 -17.72 4.38
CA VAL A 58 -14.98 -17.68 5.20
C VAL A 58 -15.40 -16.24 5.50
N ALA A 59 -14.45 -15.37 5.85
CA ALA A 59 -14.74 -13.97 6.12
C ALA A 59 -15.28 -13.24 4.87
N GLN A 60 -14.78 -13.59 3.69
CA GLN A 60 -15.28 -13.04 2.41
C GLN A 60 -16.73 -13.48 2.15
N GLU A 61 -17.07 -14.76 2.37
CA GLU A 61 -18.43 -15.26 2.21
C GLU A 61 -19.41 -14.53 3.16
N LEU A 62 -18.99 -14.28 4.39
CA LEU A 62 -19.78 -13.51 5.35
C LEU A 62 -19.94 -12.05 4.91
N LEU A 63 -18.87 -11.42 4.40
CA LEU A 63 -18.93 -10.06 3.86
C LEU A 63 -19.92 -9.98 2.70
N TRP A 64 -19.83 -10.91 1.76
CA TRP A 64 -20.72 -11.02 0.61
C TRP A 64 -22.17 -11.20 1.03
N ALA A 65 -22.43 -12.16 1.93
CA ALA A 65 -23.80 -12.46 2.40
C ALA A 65 -24.41 -11.31 3.21
N SER A 66 -23.62 -10.51 3.91
CA SER A 66 -24.12 -9.37 4.70
C SER A 66 -24.55 -8.20 3.83
N ASP A 67 -23.96 -8.00 2.66
CA ASP A 67 -24.22 -6.92 1.69
C ASP A 67 -24.36 -5.52 2.34
N THR A 68 -23.67 -5.32 3.46
CA THR A 68 -23.75 -4.10 4.27
C THR A 68 -22.46 -3.32 4.24
N TYR A 69 -21.33 -4.04 4.28
CA TYR A 69 -20.00 -3.48 4.28
C TYR A 69 -19.25 -3.84 2.99
N SER A 70 -18.23 -3.06 2.67
CA SER A 70 -17.20 -3.40 1.71
C SER A 70 -15.83 -3.34 2.37
N MET A 71 -14.83 -3.97 1.76
CA MET A 71 -13.44 -3.88 2.24
C MET A 71 -12.55 -3.29 1.17
N LEU A 72 -11.79 -2.26 1.52
CA LEU A 72 -10.76 -1.66 0.67
C LEU A 72 -9.37 -1.95 1.27
N VAL A 73 -8.57 -2.72 0.55
CA VAL A 73 -7.17 -3.00 0.91
C VAL A 73 -6.26 -2.11 0.08
N VAL A 74 -5.52 -1.22 0.72
CA VAL A 74 -4.55 -0.34 0.09
C VAL A 74 -3.14 -0.89 0.30
N LEU A 75 -2.43 -1.18 -0.80
CA LEU A 75 -1.05 -1.66 -0.78
C LEU A 75 -0.11 -0.62 -1.37
N GLN A 76 0.77 -0.11 -0.51
CA GLN A 76 1.84 0.82 -0.89
C GLN A 76 3.22 0.22 -0.60
N ALA A 77 4.16 0.53 -1.44
CA ALA A 77 5.57 0.11 -1.28
C ALA A 77 6.46 0.75 -2.33
N MET A 78 7.75 0.81 -2.03
CA MET A 78 8.80 1.05 -3.02
C MET A 78 8.75 0.01 -4.14
N ASP A 79 9.37 0.31 -5.28
CA ASP A 79 9.46 -0.64 -6.37
C ASP A 79 10.19 -1.93 -5.96
N ALA A 80 9.82 -3.04 -6.58
CA ALA A 80 10.30 -4.39 -6.25
C ALA A 80 10.04 -4.85 -4.80
N ALA A 81 9.25 -4.13 -3.99
CA ALA A 81 8.94 -4.57 -2.62
C ALA A 81 8.02 -5.80 -2.54
N GLY A 82 7.34 -6.17 -3.63
CA GLY A 82 6.60 -7.43 -3.72
C GLY A 82 5.09 -7.30 -3.65
N LYS A 83 4.51 -6.13 -3.93
CA LYS A 83 3.05 -5.90 -3.94
C LYS A 83 2.28 -6.99 -4.70
N ASP A 84 2.60 -7.23 -5.98
CA ASP A 84 1.93 -8.25 -6.81
C ASP A 84 2.02 -9.66 -6.20
N SER A 85 3.19 -10.00 -5.65
CA SER A 85 3.39 -11.32 -5.03
C SER A 85 2.58 -11.47 -3.75
N THR A 86 2.48 -10.41 -2.97
CA THR A 86 1.64 -10.39 -1.74
C THR A 86 0.18 -10.57 -2.10
N ILE A 87 -0.34 -9.82 -3.07
CA ILE A 87 -1.71 -9.97 -3.56
C ILE A 87 -1.94 -11.41 -4.02
N LYS A 88 -1.08 -11.93 -4.90
CA LYS A 88 -1.21 -13.29 -5.43
C LYS A 88 -1.26 -14.35 -4.32
N HIS A 89 -0.43 -14.23 -3.28
CA HIS A 89 -0.35 -15.24 -2.24
C HIS A 89 -1.46 -15.11 -1.19
N VAL A 90 -1.77 -13.89 -0.76
CA VAL A 90 -2.80 -13.65 0.25
C VAL A 90 -4.20 -13.94 -0.29
N MET A 91 -4.44 -13.57 -1.56
CA MET A 91 -5.75 -13.69 -2.18
C MET A 91 -5.97 -15.00 -2.95
N SER A 92 -5.06 -15.98 -2.83
CA SER A 92 -5.10 -17.21 -3.63
C SER A 92 -6.27 -18.16 -3.33
N GLY A 93 -6.92 -18.00 -2.17
CA GLY A 93 -8.05 -18.85 -1.75
C GLY A 93 -9.40 -18.11 -1.72
N ILE A 94 -9.46 -16.89 -2.19
CA ILE A 94 -10.66 -16.05 -2.18
C ILE A 94 -11.48 -16.29 -3.45
N ASN A 95 -12.81 -16.22 -3.34
CA ASN A 95 -13.69 -16.23 -4.50
C ASN A 95 -13.45 -14.99 -5.37
N PRO A 96 -13.03 -15.14 -6.64
CA PRO A 96 -12.72 -14.02 -7.51
C PRO A 96 -13.94 -13.14 -7.86
N GLN A 97 -15.17 -13.65 -7.72
CA GLN A 97 -16.38 -12.87 -7.99
C GLN A 97 -16.59 -11.73 -7.00
N GLY A 98 -16.13 -11.87 -5.75
CA GLY A 98 -16.23 -10.83 -4.72
C GLY A 98 -14.91 -10.13 -4.44
N CYS A 99 -13.94 -10.14 -5.38
CA CYS A 99 -12.64 -9.52 -5.18
C CYS A 99 -12.11 -8.87 -6.47
N THR A 100 -11.87 -7.57 -6.43
CA THR A 100 -11.32 -6.82 -7.56
C THR A 100 -9.97 -6.23 -7.23
N VAL A 101 -8.99 -6.42 -8.11
CA VAL A 101 -7.65 -5.83 -7.99
C VAL A 101 -7.48 -4.70 -9.01
N THR A 102 -7.31 -3.49 -8.54
CA THR A 102 -7.00 -2.33 -9.37
C THR A 102 -5.54 -1.93 -9.20
N SER A 103 -4.78 -1.92 -10.31
CA SER A 103 -3.38 -1.50 -10.33
C SER A 103 -3.28 -0.09 -10.93
N PHE A 104 -2.98 0.90 -10.09
CA PHE A 104 -2.85 2.28 -10.55
C PHE A 104 -1.47 2.50 -11.17
N LYS A 105 -1.49 2.96 -12.41
CA LYS A 105 -0.32 3.42 -13.18
C LYS A 105 -0.31 4.95 -13.23
N ALA A 106 0.57 5.53 -14.05
CA ALA A 106 0.50 6.95 -14.37
C ALA A 106 -0.91 7.31 -14.86
N PRO A 107 -1.46 8.46 -14.44
CA PRO A 107 -2.80 8.88 -14.85
C PRO A 107 -2.93 9.00 -16.37
N SER A 108 -4.08 8.62 -16.91
CA SER A 108 -4.46 8.90 -18.29
C SER A 108 -4.82 10.38 -18.48
N LEU A 109 -4.99 10.82 -19.72
CA LEU A 109 -5.44 12.19 -20.01
C LEU A 109 -6.82 12.46 -19.41
N GLU A 110 -7.75 11.49 -19.49
CA GLU A 110 -9.07 11.57 -18.87
C GLU A 110 -8.94 11.72 -17.34
N GLU A 111 -8.08 10.92 -16.69
CA GLU A 111 -7.87 11.00 -15.25
C GLU A 111 -7.25 12.34 -14.81
N LEU A 112 -6.40 12.95 -15.66
CA LEU A 112 -5.83 14.28 -15.43
C LEU A 112 -6.83 15.43 -15.60
N ASP A 113 -7.93 15.22 -16.33
CA ASP A 113 -9.03 16.19 -16.46
C ASP A 113 -9.93 16.25 -15.23
N HIS A 114 -9.76 15.32 -14.29
CA HIS A 114 -10.53 15.20 -13.06
C HIS A 114 -9.65 15.42 -11.81
N ALA A 115 -10.31 15.68 -10.66
CA ALA A 115 -9.63 15.71 -9.38
C ALA A 115 -8.93 14.37 -9.10
N TYR A 116 -7.75 14.39 -8.51
CA TYR A 116 -6.88 13.21 -8.37
C TYR A 116 -7.50 11.98 -7.68
N LEU A 117 -8.50 12.17 -6.83
CA LEU A 117 -9.24 11.08 -6.19
C LEU A 117 -10.25 10.39 -7.12
N TRP A 118 -10.67 11.05 -8.20
CA TRP A 118 -11.75 10.58 -9.07
C TRP A 118 -11.50 9.16 -9.61
N ARG A 119 -10.31 8.87 -10.09
CA ARG A 119 -9.97 7.54 -10.62
C ARG A 119 -10.06 6.43 -9.56
N CYS A 120 -9.82 6.76 -8.31
CA CYS A 120 -9.96 5.82 -7.19
C CYS A 120 -11.43 5.66 -6.79
N MET A 121 -12.21 6.74 -6.83
CA MET A 121 -13.65 6.71 -6.55
C MET A 121 -14.41 5.79 -7.51
N LYS A 122 -14.05 5.80 -8.80
CA LYS A 122 -14.69 4.95 -9.83
C LYS A 122 -14.57 3.45 -9.56
N VAL A 123 -13.56 3.03 -8.83
CA VAL A 123 -13.23 1.62 -8.60
C VAL A 123 -13.28 1.24 -7.12
N THR A 124 -13.93 2.09 -6.30
CA THR A 124 -14.22 1.77 -4.90
C THR A 124 -15.13 0.53 -4.85
N PRO A 125 -14.84 -0.46 -3.98
CA PRO A 125 -15.62 -1.71 -3.95
C PRO A 125 -17.09 -1.46 -3.58
N ALA A 126 -17.97 -2.20 -4.21
CA ALA A 126 -19.38 -2.28 -3.85
C ALA A 126 -19.58 -2.98 -2.50
N LYS A 127 -20.78 -2.90 -1.93
CA LYS A 127 -21.13 -3.67 -0.73
C LYS A 127 -20.97 -5.17 -1.00
N GLY A 128 -20.48 -5.92 -0.03
CA GLY A 128 -20.13 -7.33 -0.16
C GLY A 128 -18.75 -7.59 -0.77
N ASP A 129 -18.14 -6.64 -1.46
CA ASP A 129 -16.90 -6.84 -2.21
C ASP A 129 -15.64 -6.45 -1.45
N ILE A 130 -14.52 -7.07 -1.86
CA ILE A 130 -13.16 -6.70 -1.48
C ILE A 130 -12.50 -6.01 -2.68
N GLY A 131 -12.17 -4.73 -2.53
CA GLY A 131 -11.33 -3.98 -3.48
C GLY A 131 -9.88 -3.97 -3.01
N ILE A 132 -8.94 -4.26 -3.91
CA ILE A 132 -7.51 -4.20 -3.61
C ILE A 132 -6.87 -3.17 -4.52
N PHE A 133 -6.33 -2.11 -3.93
CA PHE A 133 -5.58 -1.08 -4.62
C PHE A 133 -4.09 -1.41 -4.58
N ASN A 134 -3.53 -1.86 -5.70
CA ASN A 134 -2.10 -1.98 -5.91
C ASN A 134 -1.55 -0.63 -6.37
N ARG A 135 -0.93 0.11 -5.46
CA ARG A 135 -0.81 1.57 -5.41
C ARG A 135 -2.20 2.20 -5.23
N SER A 136 -2.30 3.51 -5.04
CA SER A 136 -3.58 4.15 -4.76
C SER A 136 -3.50 5.67 -4.91
N TYR A 137 -4.48 6.38 -4.38
CA TYR A 137 -4.46 7.83 -4.22
C TYR A 137 -3.27 8.36 -3.40
N TYR A 138 -2.55 7.51 -2.70
CA TYR A 138 -1.34 7.89 -1.99
C TYR A 138 -0.17 8.21 -2.93
N GLU A 139 -0.19 7.79 -4.20
CA GLU A 139 0.79 8.21 -5.20
C GLU A 139 0.84 9.75 -5.32
N GLU A 140 -0.27 10.42 -5.02
CA GLU A 140 -0.44 11.87 -5.09
C GLU A 140 0.28 12.65 -3.96
N VAL A 141 0.76 11.96 -2.94
CA VAL A 141 1.58 12.50 -1.85
C VAL A 141 2.93 11.79 -1.73
N LEU A 142 3.17 10.81 -2.57
CA LEU A 142 4.41 10.05 -2.66
C LEU A 142 5.16 10.40 -3.96
N VAL A 143 4.69 9.93 -5.09
CA VAL A 143 5.35 10.13 -6.39
C VAL A 143 5.35 11.58 -6.80
N THR A 144 4.21 12.28 -6.73
CA THR A 144 4.12 13.70 -7.08
C THR A 144 4.96 14.60 -6.18
N ARG A 145 5.28 14.16 -4.97
CA ARG A 145 6.16 14.88 -4.05
C ARG A 145 7.63 14.72 -4.41
N VAL A 146 8.02 13.55 -4.87
CA VAL A 146 9.38 13.26 -5.32
C VAL A 146 9.63 13.82 -6.72
N HIS A 147 8.59 13.86 -7.54
CA HIS A 147 8.59 14.31 -8.94
C HIS A 147 7.59 15.46 -9.15
N PRO A 148 7.95 16.68 -8.75
CA PRO A 148 7.04 17.84 -8.83
C PRO A 148 6.62 18.19 -10.26
N GLU A 149 7.37 17.78 -11.27
CA GLU A 149 7.00 17.91 -12.68
C GLU A 149 5.69 17.16 -13.01
N ILE A 150 5.39 16.07 -12.29
CA ILE A 150 4.10 15.35 -12.43
C ILE A 150 2.97 16.21 -11.90
N LEU A 151 3.20 16.95 -10.82
CA LEU A 151 2.20 17.84 -10.25
C LEU A 151 1.75 18.93 -11.24
N ALA A 152 2.69 19.45 -12.05
CA ALA A 152 2.39 20.45 -13.06
C ALA A 152 1.40 19.94 -14.12
N THR A 153 1.35 18.62 -14.38
CA THR A 153 0.40 18.04 -15.33
C THR A 153 -1.05 18.05 -14.83
N GLN A 154 -1.27 18.21 -13.53
CA GLN A 154 -2.60 18.16 -12.90
C GLN A 154 -3.38 19.48 -13.05
N ARG A 155 -2.79 20.53 -13.63
CA ARG A 155 -3.44 21.82 -13.92
C ARG A 155 -4.16 22.41 -12.70
N LEU A 156 -3.50 22.37 -11.54
CA LEU A 156 -4.00 22.96 -10.31
C LEU A 156 -4.22 24.48 -10.48
N PRO A 157 -5.08 25.12 -9.67
CA PRO A 157 -5.25 26.58 -9.68
C PRO A 157 -3.91 27.32 -9.56
N LEU A 158 -3.81 28.49 -10.18
CA LEU A 158 -2.57 29.28 -10.29
C LEU A 158 -1.86 29.50 -8.95
N ASP A 159 -2.58 29.63 -7.87
CA ASP A 159 -2.03 29.81 -6.53
C ASP A 159 -1.15 28.61 -6.08
N TYR A 160 -1.47 27.42 -6.57
CA TYR A 160 -0.67 26.23 -6.36
C TYR A 160 0.45 26.04 -7.38
N ASN A 161 0.31 26.57 -8.62
CA ASN A 161 1.30 26.45 -9.67
C ASN A 161 2.49 27.43 -9.52
N ASN A 162 2.27 28.58 -8.86
CA ASN A 162 3.30 29.57 -8.59
C ASN A 162 4.06 29.35 -7.29
N ILE A 163 3.64 28.40 -6.50
CA ILE A 163 4.31 28.01 -5.27
C ILE A 163 5.16 26.77 -5.61
N THR A 164 6.48 26.85 -5.43
CA THR A 164 7.28 25.65 -5.17
C THR A 164 6.45 24.81 -4.21
N PRO A 165 6.12 23.52 -4.50
CA PRO A 165 5.20 22.75 -3.68
C PRO A 165 5.63 22.86 -2.21
N ASP A 166 5.06 23.80 -1.50
CA ASP A 166 5.38 24.02 -0.12
C ASP A 166 4.68 22.99 0.75
N GLN A 167 4.98 23.02 2.02
CA GLN A 167 4.39 22.08 2.96
C GLN A 167 2.87 22.19 3.03
N SER A 168 2.26 23.35 2.68
CA SER A 168 0.83 23.58 2.74
C SER A 168 0.04 22.72 1.76
N LEU A 169 0.52 22.55 0.54
CA LEU A 169 -0.08 21.66 -0.47
C LEU A 169 -0.17 20.22 0.03
N TRP A 170 0.92 19.73 0.61
CA TRP A 170 0.97 18.35 1.09
C TRP A 170 0.06 18.14 2.30
N LEU A 171 0.00 19.10 3.23
CA LEU A 171 -0.92 19.07 4.36
C LEU A 171 -2.37 19.08 3.90
N GLN A 172 -2.70 19.88 2.88
CA GLN A 172 -4.03 19.88 2.29
C GLN A 172 -4.36 18.51 1.68
N ARG A 173 -3.46 17.92 0.89
CA ARG A 173 -3.68 16.58 0.31
C ARG A 173 -3.84 15.49 1.36
N TYR A 174 -3.07 15.53 2.46
CA TYR A 174 -3.29 14.59 3.57
C TYR A 174 -4.67 14.76 4.19
N THR A 175 -5.12 16.00 4.33
CA THR A 175 -6.48 16.32 4.83
C THR A 175 -7.55 15.77 3.90
N ASP A 176 -7.41 15.97 2.58
CA ASP A 176 -8.35 15.48 1.57
C ASP A 176 -8.42 13.95 1.57
N ILE A 177 -7.26 13.27 1.64
CA ILE A 177 -7.18 11.82 1.72
C ILE A 177 -7.88 11.31 3.00
N ASN A 178 -7.59 11.90 4.15
CA ASN A 178 -8.23 11.52 5.41
C ASN A 178 -9.75 11.74 5.38
N ASN A 179 -10.22 12.81 4.76
CA ASN A 179 -11.64 13.09 4.58
C ASN A 179 -12.29 12.08 3.64
N TYR A 180 -11.61 11.69 2.56
CA TYR A 180 -12.06 10.64 1.64
C TYR A 180 -12.18 9.30 2.33
N GLU A 181 -11.15 8.88 3.08
CA GLU A 181 -11.18 7.64 3.85
C GLU A 181 -12.30 7.66 4.90
N LYS A 182 -12.47 8.78 5.62
CA LYS A 182 -13.56 8.96 6.58
C LYS A 182 -14.93 8.88 5.91
N TYR A 183 -15.09 9.50 4.73
CA TYR A 183 -16.32 9.39 3.94
C TYR A 183 -16.65 7.95 3.59
N LEU A 184 -15.67 7.18 3.09
CA LEU A 184 -15.86 5.77 2.77
C LEU A 184 -16.25 4.95 3.99
N ILE A 185 -15.57 5.15 5.12
CA ILE A 185 -15.83 4.44 6.38
C ILE A 185 -17.23 4.74 6.89
N ASN A 186 -17.66 5.99 6.87
CA ASN A 186 -19.02 6.39 7.27
C ASN A 186 -20.10 5.76 6.38
N ASN A 187 -19.74 5.33 5.16
CA ASN A 187 -20.61 4.62 4.23
C ASN A 187 -20.39 3.09 4.26
N GLY A 188 -19.70 2.56 5.28
CA GLY A 188 -19.55 1.13 5.53
C GLY A 188 -18.40 0.46 4.78
N THR A 189 -17.40 1.23 4.29
CA THR A 189 -16.17 0.64 3.74
C THR A 189 -15.14 0.46 4.84
N ILE A 190 -14.67 -0.76 5.07
CA ILE A 190 -13.57 -1.06 5.97
C ILE A 190 -12.26 -0.84 5.19
N ILE A 191 -11.38 0.04 5.69
CA ILE A 191 -10.12 0.36 5.01
C ILE A 191 -8.95 -0.27 5.77
N LEU A 192 -8.16 -1.08 5.05
CA LEU A 192 -6.90 -1.66 5.53
C LEU A 192 -5.74 -1.14 4.70
N LYS A 193 -4.75 -0.51 5.35
CA LYS A 193 -3.60 0.08 4.68
C LYS A 193 -2.32 -0.66 5.05
N PHE A 194 -1.60 -1.12 4.03
CA PHE A 194 -0.35 -1.86 4.19
C PHE A 194 0.80 -1.19 3.43
N PHE A 195 1.90 -1.00 4.13
CA PHE A 195 3.18 -0.63 3.54
C PHE A 195 4.15 -1.81 3.59
N LEU A 196 4.64 -2.24 2.44
CA LEU A 196 5.67 -3.28 2.37
C LEU A 196 7.05 -2.64 2.49
N ASN A 197 7.59 -2.61 3.71
CA ASN A 197 8.89 -2.03 4.00
C ASN A 197 10.02 -2.95 3.50
N VAL A 198 10.79 -2.48 2.52
CA VAL A 198 11.93 -3.18 1.94
C VAL A 198 13.21 -2.38 2.14
N SER A 199 14.33 -3.02 2.41
CA SER A 199 15.63 -2.34 2.45
C SER A 199 16.14 -2.01 1.04
N LYS A 200 16.99 -0.99 0.94
CA LYS A 200 17.61 -0.60 -0.33
C LYS A 200 18.45 -1.75 -0.93
N ASP A 201 19.09 -2.55 -0.10
CA ASP A 201 19.90 -3.68 -0.54
C ASP A 201 19.03 -4.85 -1.01
N GLU A 202 17.95 -5.15 -0.30
CA GLU A 202 16.99 -6.19 -0.72
C GLU A 202 16.29 -5.78 -2.04
N GLN A 203 15.95 -4.51 -2.20
CA GLN A 203 15.42 -4.00 -3.47
C GLN A 203 16.42 -4.21 -4.60
N LYS A 204 17.72 -3.85 -4.41
CA LYS A 204 18.79 -4.10 -5.38
C LYS A 204 18.87 -5.58 -5.75
N ARG A 205 18.90 -6.47 -4.74
CA ARG A 205 18.94 -7.93 -4.96
C ARG A 205 17.76 -8.42 -5.80
N ARG A 206 16.58 -7.88 -5.56
CA ARG A 206 15.36 -8.22 -6.32
C ARG A 206 15.40 -7.72 -7.76
N PHE A 207 15.96 -6.55 -8.01
CA PHE A 207 16.17 -6.05 -9.38
C PHE A 207 17.18 -6.91 -10.13
N LEU A 208 18.31 -7.24 -9.54
CA LEU A 208 19.30 -8.15 -10.15
C LEU A 208 18.66 -9.49 -10.51
N LYS A 209 17.89 -10.07 -9.59
CA LYS A 209 17.17 -11.32 -9.86
C LYS A 209 16.14 -11.20 -10.98
N ARG A 210 15.54 -10.03 -11.22
CA ARG A 210 14.64 -9.81 -12.36
C ARG A 210 15.39 -9.83 -13.68
N ILE A 211 16.58 -9.23 -13.71
CA ILE A 211 17.44 -9.21 -14.92
C ILE A 211 17.90 -10.62 -15.27
N GLU A 212 18.28 -11.42 -14.27
CA GLU A 212 18.77 -12.78 -14.44
C GLU A 212 17.68 -13.81 -14.80
N ASP A 213 16.43 -13.55 -14.44
CA ASP A 213 15.31 -14.47 -14.64
C ASP A 213 14.57 -14.15 -15.95
N PRO A 214 14.72 -14.99 -17.02
CA PRO A 214 14.05 -14.75 -18.31
C PRO A 214 12.51 -14.62 -18.20
N GLY A 215 11.90 -15.24 -17.18
CA GLY A 215 10.47 -15.13 -16.92
C GLY A 215 10.06 -13.82 -16.24
N LYS A 216 11.02 -12.99 -15.82
CA LYS A 216 10.78 -11.76 -15.08
C LYS A 216 11.50 -10.53 -15.62
N ASN A 217 12.42 -10.68 -16.58
CA ASN A 217 13.19 -9.57 -17.14
C ASN A 217 12.29 -8.49 -17.78
N TRP A 218 11.14 -8.88 -18.34
CA TRP A 218 10.14 -7.96 -18.86
C TRP A 218 9.57 -6.97 -17.82
N LYS A 219 9.74 -7.27 -16.52
CA LYS A 219 9.34 -6.38 -15.42
C LYS A 219 10.41 -5.35 -15.05
N PHE A 220 11.59 -5.46 -15.61
CA PHE A 220 12.69 -4.54 -15.36
C PHE A 220 12.60 -3.35 -16.30
N SER A 221 12.81 -2.16 -15.77
CA SER A 221 12.91 -0.91 -16.53
C SER A 221 14.13 -0.12 -16.08
N ASP A 222 14.79 0.55 -17.00
CA ASP A 222 15.89 1.47 -16.66
C ASP A 222 15.44 2.57 -15.72
N ARG A 223 14.15 2.95 -15.79
CA ARG A 223 13.53 3.89 -14.84
C ARG A 223 13.60 3.40 -13.39
N ASP A 224 13.49 2.07 -13.16
CA ASP A 224 13.62 1.50 -11.82
C ASP A 224 14.99 1.81 -11.19
N VAL A 225 16.04 1.91 -12.00
CA VAL A 225 17.40 2.28 -11.55
C VAL A 225 17.47 3.76 -11.22
N VAL A 226 16.88 4.61 -12.06
CA VAL A 226 16.83 6.06 -11.83
C VAL A 226 16.05 6.38 -10.56
N GLU A 227 14.88 5.75 -10.34
CA GLU A 227 14.06 5.92 -9.16
C GLU A 227 14.80 5.60 -7.85
N ARG A 228 15.77 4.70 -7.87
CA ARG A 228 16.60 4.41 -6.70
C ARG A 228 17.44 5.59 -6.22
N ASN A 229 17.73 6.58 -7.07
CA ASN A 229 18.46 7.78 -6.68
C ASN A 229 17.63 8.64 -5.71
N PHE A 230 16.31 8.60 -5.85
CA PHE A 230 15.35 9.30 -5.00
C PHE A 230 14.96 8.52 -3.72
N TRP A 231 15.76 7.49 -3.34
CA TRP A 231 15.46 6.65 -2.19
C TRP A 231 15.17 7.45 -0.91
N LYS A 232 15.98 8.46 -0.61
CA LYS A 232 15.82 9.27 0.61
C LYS A 232 14.56 10.13 0.53
N ASP A 233 14.25 10.67 -0.64
CA ASP A 233 13.08 11.51 -0.86
C ASP A 233 11.80 10.69 -0.68
N TYR A 234 11.75 9.48 -1.23
CA TYR A 234 10.66 8.53 -0.99
C TYR A 234 10.54 8.14 0.48
N GLN A 235 11.65 7.87 1.18
CA GLN A 235 11.59 7.57 2.62
C GLN A 235 10.96 8.73 3.39
N THR A 236 11.36 9.96 3.11
CA THR A 236 10.79 11.17 3.72
C THR A 236 9.31 11.32 3.37
N ALA A 237 8.93 11.12 2.11
CA ALA A 237 7.55 11.19 1.67
C ALA A 237 6.66 10.13 2.38
N TYR A 238 7.13 8.90 2.53
CA TYR A 238 6.43 7.85 3.27
C TYR A 238 6.30 8.18 4.77
N GLU A 239 7.36 8.64 5.43
CA GLU A 239 7.32 9.02 6.85
C GLU A 239 6.28 10.11 7.09
N GLN A 240 6.27 11.14 6.27
CA GLN A 240 5.27 12.22 6.32
C GLN A 240 3.85 11.71 6.06
N THR A 241 3.69 10.88 5.04
CA THR A 241 2.40 10.27 4.70
C THR A 241 1.85 9.48 5.88
N PHE A 242 2.64 8.61 6.50
CA PHE A 242 2.17 7.80 7.63
C PHE A 242 1.86 8.67 8.85
N GLN A 243 2.70 9.65 9.15
CA GLN A 243 2.49 10.56 10.27
C GLN A 243 1.16 11.34 10.14
N HIS A 244 0.79 11.76 8.93
CA HIS A 244 -0.39 12.59 8.69
C HIS A 244 -1.65 11.81 8.31
N THR A 245 -1.51 10.56 7.87
CA THR A 245 -2.65 9.77 7.38
C THR A 245 -2.90 8.46 8.13
N SER A 246 -2.08 8.12 9.15
CA SER A 246 -2.46 7.06 10.07
C SER A 246 -3.48 7.60 11.05
N THR A 247 -4.75 7.20 10.87
CA THR A 247 -5.86 7.66 11.71
C THR A 247 -6.37 6.52 12.60
N ALA A 248 -7.16 6.85 13.62
CA ALA A 248 -7.79 5.83 14.46
C ALA A 248 -8.76 4.94 13.66
N LEU A 249 -9.35 5.47 12.59
CA LEU A 249 -10.31 4.76 11.74
C LEU A 249 -9.62 3.88 10.68
N ALA A 250 -8.50 4.36 10.14
CA ALA A 250 -7.72 3.69 9.11
C ALA A 250 -6.22 3.87 9.41
N PRO A 251 -5.64 3.09 10.34
CA PRO A 251 -4.20 3.14 10.61
C PRO A 251 -3.40 2.48 9.48
N TRP A 252 -2.15 2.93 9.31
CA TRP A 252 -1.15 2.22 8.50
C TRP A 252 -0.57 1.04 9.27
#